data_f2c7a11f93203b41de84bb1656d7a1d1
#
_entry.id   f2c7a11f93203b41de84bb1656d7a1d1
#
_cell.length_a   1.000
_cell.length_b   1.000
_cell.length_c   1.000
_cell.angle_alpha   90.00
_cell.angle_beta   90.00
_cell.angle_gamma   90.00
#
_symmetry.space_group_name_H-M   'P 1'
#
loop_
_entity.id
_entity.type
_entity.pdbx_description
1 polymer ?
#
loop_
_entity_poly.entity_id
_entity_poly.type
_entity_poly.pdbx_seq_one_letter_code
_entity_poly.pdbx_strand_id
1 'polypeptide(L)'
;LTGDAHASCPCDEEHPTPGWLVGMIGSGRALDTDEYCIICTNVIGGCRGTTGPSSEHPDGGAWGSRFPAISVRDTVTVERMALKELGIESIVAVIGGSLGGARTLEWSLMHPDEVGRALVLCVGARASAWQIGIQSAQIQFIENDPAWHGGDYYATGDKPVNGLGFARRVAHLTYRG
;
A
#
# COMPACT_ATOMS: atom_id res chain seq x y z
N LEU A 1 3.14 -1.78 -3.22
CA LEU A 1 2.00 -1.31 -4.03
C LEU A 1 1.14 -2.45 -4.62
N THR A 2 1.65 -3.67 -4.62
CA THR A 2 0.92 -4.87 -5.10
C THR A 2 0.50 -5.79 -3.97
N GLY A 3 0.92 -5.48 -2.74
CA GLY A 3 0.48 -6.18 -1.54
C GLY A 3 -0.87 -5.66 -1.05
N ASP A 4 -1.51 -6.46 -0.24
CA ASP A 4 -2.74 -6.15 0.48
C ASP A 4 -2.55 -6.46 1.98
N ALA A 5 -3.63 -6.48 2.74
CA ALA A 5 -3.60 -6.81 4.16
C ALA A 5 -3.33 -8.30 4.46
N HIS A 6 -3.18 -9.14 3.43
CA HIS A 6 -2.94 -10.58 3.57
C HIS A 6 -1.50 -10.87 4.02
N ALA A 7 -1.25 -10.82 5.33
CA ALA A 7 0.10 -10.92 5.88
C ALA A 7 0.55 -12.34 6.19
N SER A 8 -0.31 -13.22 6.69
CA SER A 8 0.13 -14.51 7.27
C SER A 8 -0.76 -15.72 7.00
N CYS A 9 -1.89 -15.60 6.32
CA CYS A 9 -2.73 -16.75 6.04
C CYS A 9 -2.18 -17.65 4.93
N PRO A 10 -2.52 -18.95 4.89
CA PRO A 10 -2.27 -19.80 3.72
C PRO A 10 -3.06 -19.31 2.52
N CYS A 11 -2.76 -19.87 1.34
CA CYS A 11 -3.54 -19.57 0.12
C CYS A 11 -5.01 -19.95 0.28
N ASP A 12 -5.90 -19.12 -0.26
CA ASP A 12 -7.33 -19.37 -0.39
C ASP A 12 -7.84 -18.86 -1.76
N GLU A 13 -9.15 -18.89 -1.99
CA GLU A 13 -9.74 -18.47 -3.27
C GLU A 13 -9.57 -16.96 -3.52
N GLU A 14 -9.61 -16.15 -2.47
CA GLU A 14 -9.43 -14.69 -2.57
C GLU A 14 -7.95 -14.31 -2.64
N HIS A 15 -7.09 -15.11 -2.02
CA HIS A 15 -5.65 -14.90 -1.94
C HIS A 15 -4.90 -16.14 -2.46
N PRO A 16 -4.68 -16.24 -3.79
CA PRO A 16 -4.04 -17.41 -4.41
C PRO A 16 -2.54 -17.54 -4.08
N THR A 17 -1.98 -16.57 -3.38
CA THR A 17 -0.59 -16.62 -2.86
C THR A 17 -0.61 -16.48 -1.35
N PRO A 18 0.33 -17.14 -0.64
CA PRO A 18 0.40 -17.01 0.81
C PRO A 18 0.73 -15.59 1.23
N GLY A 19 0.34 -15.23 2.44
CA GLY A 19 0.65 -13.92 3.02
C GLY A 19 2.16 -13.64 2.99
N TRP A 20 2.53 -12.40 2.76
CA TRP A 20 3.94 -11.99 2.53
C TRP A 20 4.85 -12.15 3.76
N LEU A 21 4.29 -12.33 4.97
CA LEU A 21 5.00 -12.64 6.22
C LEU A 21 4.66 -14.03 6.78
N VAL A 22 4.13 -14.94 5.97
CA VAL A 22 3.64 -16.26 6.41
C VAL A 22 4.66 -17.05 7.23
N GLY A 23 5.94 -16.88 7.00
CA GLY A 23 7.00 -17.55 7.77
C GLY A 23 7.39 -16.85 9.08
N MET A 24 6.95 -15.62 9.29
CA MET A 24 7.38 -14.77 10.41
C MET A 24 6.31 -14.56 11.47
N ILE A 25 5.04 -14.70 11.11
CA ILE A 25 3.89 -14.51 12.02
C ILE A 25 3.37 -15.88 12.47
N GLY A 26 3.15 -16.05 13.76
CA GLY A 26 2.57 -17.26 14.36
C GLY A 26 3.12 -17.54 15.75
N SER A 27 2.55 -18.53 16.43
CA SER A 27 2.99 -18.97 17.76
C SER A 27 4.47 -19.39 17.74
N GLY A 28 5.27 -18.84 18.66
CA GLY A 28 6.71 -19.09 18.77
C GLY A 28 7.57 -18.56 17.61
N ARG A 29 7.03 -17.69 16.74
CA ARG A 29 7.75 -17.10 15.62
C ARG A 29 8.28 -15.71 15.96
N ALA A 30 9.00 -15.07 15.02
CA ALA A 30 9.57 -13.73 15.21
C ALA A 30 8.52 -12.66 15.55
N LEU A 31 7.33 -12.78 14.99
CA LEU A 31 6.14 -12.01 15.35
C LEU A 31 5.17 -12.98 16.03
N ASP A 32 5.39 -13.17 17.34
CA ASP A 32 4.72 -14.19 18.14
C ASP A 32 3.27 -13.78 18.45
N THR A 33 2.33 -14.57 17.94
CA THR A 33 0.89 -14.34 18.15
C THR A 33 0.40 -14.75 19.53
N ASP A 34 1.21 -15.43 20.34
CA ASP A 34 0.91 -15.73 21.74
C ASP A 34 1.16 -14.52 22.63
N GLU A 35 2.02 -13.58 22.17
CA GLU A 35 2.37 -12.36 22.90
C GLU A 35 1.79 -11.08 22.27
N TYR A 36 1.59 -11.05 20.94
CA TYR A 36 1.24 -9.84 20.20
C TYR A 36 -0.01 -10.01 19.33
N CYS A 37 -0.87 -9.02 19.36
CA CYS A 37 -1.90 -8.84 18.33
C CYS A 37 -1.24 -8.24 17.07
N ILE A 38 -1.25 -8.99 15.97
CA ILE A 38 -0.65 -8.54 14.71
C ILE A 38 -1.75 -7.99 13.80
N ILE A 39 -1.61 -6.73 13.41
CA ILE A 39 -2.56 -6.04 12.54
C ILE A 39 -1.85 -5.64 11.26
N CYS A 40 -2.43 -5.98 10.13
CA CYS A 40 -1.98 -5.55 8.82
C CYS A 40 -3.09 -4.73 8.15
N THR A 41 -2.82 -3.46 7.91
CA THR A 41 -3.75 -2.54 7.26
C THR A 41 -3.49 -2.48 5.77
N ASN A 42 -4.55 -2.32 4.97
CA ASN A 42 -4.41 -2.00 3.57
C ASN A 42 -4.32 -0.48 3.38
N VAL A 43 -3.57 -0.03 2.37
CA VAL A 43 -3.39 1.39 2.10
C VAL A 43 -4.63 1.98 1.43
N ILE A 44 -5.09 3.14 1.90
CA ILE A 44 -6.16 3.88 1.21
C ILE A 44 -5.72 4.26 -0.21
N GLY A 45 -6.61 4.16 -1.17
CA GLY A 45 -6.28 4.28 -2.60
C GLY A 45 -5.66 3.02 -3.21
N GLY A 46 -5.48 1.95 -2.42
CA GLY A 46 -4.96 0.66 -2.87
C GLY A 46 -5.95 -0.14 -3.72
N CYS A 47 -5.47 -1.26 -4.26
CA CYS A 47 -6.25 -2.07 -5.20
C CYS A 47 -7.31 -2.97 -4.52
N ARG A 48 -7.21 -3.20 -3.22
CA ARG A 48 -8.08 -4.14 -2.47
C ARG A 48 -8.29 -3.66 -1.04
N GLY A 49 -9.47 -3.96 -0.48
CA GLY A 49 -9.76 -3.87 0.95
C GLY A 49 -9.98 -2.46 1.52
N THR A 50 -9.69 -1.40 0.77
CA THR A 50 -9.93 -0.02 1.16
C THR A 50 -10.52 0.78 0.01
N THR A 51 -11.12 1.93 0.34
CA THR A 51 -11.64 2.85 -0.70
C THR A 51 -10.51 3.33 -1.59
N GLY A 52 -10.74 3.29 -2.90
CA GLY A 52 -9.79 3.68 -3.94
C GLY A 52 -10.50 4.15 -5.21
N PRO A 53 -9.75 4.45 -6.28
CA PRO A 53 -10.32 4.94 -7.54
C PRO A 53 -11.38 4.02 -8.17
N SER A 54 -11.34 2.71 -7.91
CA SER A 54 -12.33 1.74 -8.38
C SER A 54 -13.59 1.65 -7.52
N SER A 55 -13.59 2.26 -6.33
CA SER A 55 -14.73 2.23 -5.42
C SER A 55 -15.88 3.09 -5.94
N GLU A 56 -17.09 2.78 -5.51
CA GLU A 56 -18.29 3.51 -5.89
C GLU A 56 -18.27 4.94 -5.31
N HIS A 57 -18.53 5.92 -6.17
CA HIS A 57 -18.67 7.32 -5.79
C HIS A 57 -20.10 7.58 -5.28
N PRO A 58 -20.31 8.46 -4.29
CA PRO A 58 -21.67 8.80 -3.78
C PRO A 58 -22.68 9.24 -4.86
N ASP A 59 -22.20 9.88 -5.93
CA ASP A 59 -23.03 10.30 -7.06
C ASP A 59 -23.19 9.21 -8.14
N GLY A 60 -22.73 8.00 -7.87
CA GLY A 60 -22.73 6.85 -8.76
C GLY A 60 -21.48 6.69 -9.61
N GLY A 61 -21.23 5.46 -10.04
CA GLY A 61 -20.05 5.06 -10.79
C GLY A 61 -18.77 5.02 -9.94
N ALA A 62 -17.63 4.74 -10.57
CA ALA A 62 -16.35 4.72 -9.88
C ALA A 62 -15.85 6.14 -9.56
N TRP A 63 -15.03 6.26 -8.52
CA TRP A 63 -14.30 7.49 -8.24
C TRP A 63 -13.44 7.92 -9.45
N GLY A 64 -12.71 6.98 -10.05
CA GLY A 64 -11.85 7.25 -11.21
C GLY A 64 -10.88 8.40 -10.96
N SER A 65 -10.82 9.33 -11.92
CA SER A 65 -9.99 10.54 -11.85
C SER A 65 -10.41 11.53 -10.75
N ARG A 66 -11.63 11.40 -10.21
CA ARG A 66 -12.14 12.22 -9.08
C ARG A 66 -11.56 11.79 -7.73
N PHE A 67 -10.87 10.64 -7.65
CA PHE A 67 -10.30 10.17 -6.40
C PHE A 67 -9.25 11.17 -5.90
N PRO A 68 -9.31 11.62 -4.64
CA PRO A 68 -8.41 12.65 -4.15
C PRO A 68 -6.95 12.15 -4.11
N ALA A 69 -6.00 13.08 -4.20
CA ALA A 69 -4.60 12.79 -3.96
C ALA A 69 -4.41 12.44 -2.48
N ILE A 70 -3.91 11.25 -2.22
CA ILE A 70 -3.68 10.72 -0.86
C ILE A 70 -2.19 10.75 -0.56
N SER A 71 -1.82 11.45 0.50
CA SER A 71 -0.45 11.43 1.01
C SER A 71 -0.19 10.23 1.94
N VAL A 72 1.08 9.97 2.24
CA VAL A 72 1.45 8.93 3.23
C VAL A 72 0.90 9.30 4.61
N ARG A 73 0.85 10.59 4.96
CA ARG A 73 0.28 11.09 6.22
C ARG A 73 -1.23 10.85 6.32
N ASP A 74 -1.96 11.04 5.23
CA ASP A 74 -3.39 10.72 5.19
C ASP A 74 -3.63 9.24 5.47
N THR A 75 -2.80 8.37 4.88
CA THR A 75 -2.87 6.93 5.14
C THR A 75 -2.63 6.62 6.63
N VAL A 76 -1.60 7.19 7.25
CA VAL A 76 -1.31 7.02 8.68
C VAL A 76 -2.46 7.53 9.55
N THR A 77 -3.06 8.67 9.18
CA THR A 77 -4.21 9.23 9.89
C THR A 77 -5.39 8.26 9.88
N VAL A 78 -5.73 7.70 8.71
CA VAL A 78 -6.82 6.74 8.57
C VAL A 78 -6.53 5.44 9.34
N GLU A 79 -5.31 4.94 9.28
CA GLU A 79 -4.89 3.76 10.05
C GLU A 79 -5.02 3.97 11.56
N ARG A 80 -4.58 5.14 12.04
CA ARG A 80 -4.71 5.49 13.45
C ARG A 80 -6.18 5.56 13.88
N MET A 81 -7.05 6.13 13.05
CA MET A 81 -8.49 6.15 13.32
C MET A 81 -9.04 4.72 13.43
N ALA A 82 -8.69 3.84 12.50
CA ALA A 82 -9.13 2.45 12.53
C ALA A 82 -8.62 1.69 13.76
N LEU A 83 -7.37 1.91 14.19
CA LEU A 83 -6.84 1.31 15.41
C LEU A 83 -7.57 1.80 16.66
N LYS A 84 -7.92 3.08 16.73
CA LYS A 84 -8.70 3.64 17.83
C LYS A 84 -10.12 3.07 17.92
N GLU A 85 -10.77 2.85 16.79
CA GLU A 85 -12.08 2.17 16.74
C GLU A 85 -11.98 0.72 17.26
N LEU A 86 -10.82 0.08 17.12
CA LEU A 86 -10.53 -1.24 17.69
C LEU A 86 -10.11 -1.17 19.18
N GLY A 87 -10.07 0.01 19.77
CA GLY A 87 -9.65 0.21 21.17
C GLY A 87 -8.13 0.14 21.37
N ILE A 88 -7.33 0.30 20.31
CA ILE A 88 -5.86 0.24 20.38
C ILE A 88 -5.31 1.67 20.44
N GLU A 89 -4.70 1.99 21.58
CA GLU A 89 -4.15 3.33 21.84
C GLU A 89 -2.63 3.42 21.65
N SER A 90 -1.94 2.28 21.69
CA SER A 90 -0.49 2.23 21.53
C SER A 90 -0.06 0.99 20.75
N ILE A 91 1.07 1.11 20.05
CA ILE A 91 1.61 0.09 19.16
C ILE A 91 3.02 -0.29 19.65
N VAL A 92 3.24 -1.56 19.92
CA VAL A 92 4.57 -2.07 20.33
C VAL A 92 5.61 -1.85 19.26
N ALA A 93 5.23 -2.12 17.99
CA ALA A 93 6.11 -1.89 16.85
C ALA A 93 5.30 -1.65 15.57
N VAL A 94 5.77 -0.73 14.74
CA VAL A 94 5.32 -0.56 13.35
C VAL A 94 6.41 -1.10 12.43
N ILE A 95 6.03 -1.98 11.50
CA ILE A 95 6.97 -2.64 10.59
C ILE A 95 6.49 -2.45 9.16
N GLY A 96 7.34 -1.93 8.28
CA GLY A 96 6.97 -1.76 6.89
C GLY A 96 8.14 -1.71 5.92
N GLY A 97 7.89 -2.22 4.72
CA GLY A 97 8.84 -2.19 3.60
C GLY A 97 8.36 -1.29 2.46
N SER A 98 9.28 -0.61 1.78
CA SER A 98 8.98 0.27 0.64
C SER A 98 7.97 1.37 1.03
N LEU A 99 6.79 1.43 0.41
CA LEU A 99 5.71 2.34 0.82
C LEU A 99 5.31 2.11 2.29
N GLY A 100 5.31 0.86 2.76
CA GLY A 100 5.09 0.52 4.17
C GLY A 100 6.17 1.11 5.07
N GLY A 101 7.43 1.15 4.61
CA GLY A 101 8.53 1.82 5.32
C GLY A 101 8.34 3.34 5.41
N ALA A 102 7.83 3.99 4.36
CA ALA A 102 7.47 5.40 4.42
C ALA A 102 6.33 5.66 5.42
N ARG A 103 5.32 4.77 5.44
CA ARG A 103 4.25 4.83 6.46
C ARG A 103 4.80 4.64 7.87
N THR A 104 5.73 3.71 8.07
CA THR A 104 6.39 3.46 9.36
C THR A 104 7.16 4.71 9.85
N LEU A 105 7.87 5.40 8.95
CA LEU A 105 8.52 6.67 9.27
C LEU A 105 7.50 7.74 9.68
N GLU A 106 6.43 7.92 8.91
CA GLU A 106 5.39 8.91 9.22
C GLU A 106 4.64 8.58 10.52
N TRP A 107 4.38 7.31 10.82
CA TRP A 107 3.85 6.89 12.12
C TRP A 107 4.72 7.37 13.27
N SER A 108 6.04 7.16 13.18
CA SER A 108 7.00 7.56 14.21
C SER A 108 7.12 9.07 14.37
N LEU A 109 6.91 9.83 13.29
CA LEU A 109 6.97 11.30 13.30
C LEU A 109 5.67 11.94 13.77
N MET A 110 4.53 11.39 13.36
CA MET A 110 3.22 11.95 13.69
C MET A 110 2.75 11.55 15.10
N HIS A 111 3.11 10.34 15.54
CA HIS A 111 2.62 9.76 16.79
C HIS A 111 3.75 9.10 17.60
N PRO A 112 4.81 9.85 17.96
CA PRO A 112 5.99 9.28 18.64
C PRO A 112 5.66 8.65 19.99
N ASP A 113 4.64 9.15 20.69
CA ASP A 113 4.24 8.64 21.99
C ASP A 113 3.35 7.37 21.91
N GLU A 114 2.81 7.07 20.72
CA GLU A 114 1.95 5.90 20.48
C GLU A 114 2.74 4.70 19.90
N VAL A 115 3.97 4.93 19.39
CA VAL A 115 4.80 3.93 18.70
C VAL A 115 6.02 3.57 19.52
N GLY A 116 6.09 2.35 20.03
CA GLY A 116 7.23 1.89 20.83
C GLY A 116 8.49 1.63 20.01
N ARG A 117 8.38 1.06 18.83
CA ARG A 117 9.49 0.74 17.90
C ARG A 117 9.07 0.90 16.45
N ALA A 118 10.03 1.24 15.57
CA ALA A 118 9.82 1.34 14.13
C ALA A 118 10.85 0.51 13.37
N LEU A 119 10.40 -0.42 12.55
CA LEU A 119 11.26 -1.18 11.64
C LEU A 119 11.01 -0.74 10.21
N VAL A 120 11.89 0.13 9.72
CA VAL A 120 11.81 0.77 8.40
C VAL A 120 12.68 0.01 7.41
N LEU A 121 12.07 -0.59 6.39
CA LEU A 121 12.77 -1.44 5.43
C LEU A 121 12.65 -0.88 4.00
N CYS A 122 13.72 -0.95 3.23
CA CYS A 122 13.75 -0.70 1.78
C CYS A 122 13.17 0.67 1.36
N VAL A 123 13.40 1.71 2.16
CA VAL A 123 12.97 3.08 1.86
C VAL A 123 13.97 4.09 2.43
N GLY A 124 14.15 5.19 1.72
CA GLY A 124 14.85 6.37 2.23
C GLY A 124 13.86 7.43 2.69
N ALA A 125 14.29 8.31 3.60
CA ALA A 125 13.49 9.45 4.05
C ALA A 125 13.26 10.50 2.95
N ARG A 126 14.00 10.43 1.85
CA ARG A 126 13.92 11.33 0.70
C ARG A 126 14.14 10.58 -0.61
N ALA A 127 13.26 10.84 -1.58
CA ALA A 127 13.44 10.32 -2.92
C ALA A 127 14.66 10.98 -3.61
N SER A 128 15.49 10.16 -4.26
CA SER A 128 16.57 10.65 -5.11
C SER A 128 16.04 11.11 -6.47
N ALA A 129 16.82 11.94 -7.19
CA ALA A 129 16.48 12.34 -8.56
C ALA A 129 16.28 11.12 -9.48
N TRP A 130 17.07 10.06 -9.29
CA TRP A 130 16.93 8.81 -10.01
C TRP A 130 15.56 8.14 -9.75
N GLN A 131 15.15 8.02 -8.49
CA GLN A 131 13.84 7.46 -8.13
C GLN A 131 12.70 8.27 -8.74
N ILE A 132 12.77 9.59 -8.65
CA ILE A 132 11.76 10.50 -9.22
C ILE A 132 11.67 10.31 -10.73
N GLY A 133 12.81 10.26 -11.42
CA GLY A 133 12.86 10.05 -12.89
C GLY A 133 12.25 8.72 -13.30
N ILE A 134 12.61 7.63 -12.65
CA ILE A 134 12.05 6.29 -12.93
C ILE A 134 10.55 6.23 -12.64
N GLN A 135 10.09 6.79 -11.53
CA GLN A 135 8.66 6.81 -11.20
C GLN A 135 7.87 7.67 -12.18
N SER A 136 8.40 8.82 -12.57
CA SER A 136 7.79 9.67 -13.60
C SER A 136 7.64 8.94 -14.94
N ALA A 137 8.68 8.22 -15.38
CA ALA A 137 8.58 7.42 -16.60
C ALA A 137 7.51 6.31 -16.51
N GLN A 138 7.41 5.64 -15.36
CA GLN A 138 6.38 4.62 -15.14
C GLN A 138 4.95 5.20 -15.19
N ILE A 139 4.74 6.38 -14.60
CA ILE A 139 3.46 7.08 -14.65
C ILE A 139 3.12 7.43 -16.12
N GLN A 140 4.06 8.01 -16.84
CA GLN A 140 3.85 8.39 -18.25
C GLN A 140 3.53 7.19 -19.14
N PHE A 141 4.10 6.01 -18.91
CA PHE A 141 3.71 4.81 -19.67
C PHE A 141 2.23 4.47 -19.49
N ILE A 142 1.69 4.64 -18.29
CA ILE A 142 0.27 4.36 -18.00
C ILE A 142 -0.60 5.46 -18.61
N GLU A 143 -0.24 6.72 -18.41
CA GLU A 143 -1.02 7.88 -18.85
C GLU A 143 -1.07 8.02 -20.39
N ASN A 144 -0.04 7.55 -21.09
CA ASN A 144 0.00 7.54 -22.56
C ASN A 144 -0.62 6.27 -23.18
N ASP A 145 -1.10 5.32 -22.39
CA ASP A 145 -1.89 4.20 -22.91
C ASP A 145 -3.27 4.74 -23.35
N PRO A 146 -3.68 4.52 -24.62
CA PRO A 146 -4.99 4.99 -25.10
C PRO A 146 -6.17 4.52 -24.24
N ALA A 147 -6.05 3.35 -23.59
CA ALA A 147 -7.06 2.79 -22.71
C ALA A 147 -7.08 3.42 -21.29
N TRP A 148 -6.22 4.39 -21.01
CA TRP A 148 -6.18 5.09 -19.72
C TRP A 148 -7.35 6.03 -19.49
N HIS A 149 -7.84 6.68 -20.58
CA HIS A 149 -8.95 7.63 -20.54
C HIS A 149 -8.85 8.71 -19.45
N GLY A 150 -7.64 9.20 -19.16
CA GLY A 150 -7.42 10.18 -18.10
C GLY A 150 -7.69 9.67 -16.68
N GLY A 151 -7.76 8.35 -16.48
CA GLY A 151 -8.11 7.69 -15.20
C GLY A 151 -9.55 7.20 -15.10
N ASP A 152 -10.40 7.49 -16.11
CA ASP A 152 -11.85 7.18 -16.09
C ASP A 152 -12.23 5.95 -16.93
N TYR A 153 -11.35 4.96 -16.99
CA TYR A 153 -11.55 3.72 -17.78
C TYR A 153 -12.51 2.69 -17.14
N TYR A 154 -12.94 2.88 -15.90
CA TYR A 154 -13.75 1.89 -15.16
C TYR A 154 -15.11 1.59 -15.83
N ALA A 155 -15.73 2.57 -16.48
CA ALA A 155 -17.01 2.41 -17.13
C ALA A 155 -16.90 1.99 -18.62
N THR A 156 -15.71 2.01 -19.21
CA THR A 156 -15.52 1.77 -20.65
C THR A 156 -15.32 0.28 -20.98
N GLY A 157 -14.97 -0.53 -20.00
CA GLY A 157 -14.50 -1.90 -20.22
C GLY A 157 -13.04 -2.00 -20.64
N ASP A 158 -12.38 -0.89 -20.94
CA ASP A 158 -10.96 -0.81 -21.28
C ASP A 158 -10.08 -0.96 -20.03
N LYS A 159 -8.82 -1.32 -20.26
CA LYS A 159 -7.80 -1.35 -19.22
C LYS A 159 -6.45 -0.96 -19.83
N PRO A 160 -5.69 -0.06 -19.20
CA PRO A 160 -4.38 0.39 -19.69
C PRO A 160 -3.30 -0.69 -19.49
N VAL A 161 -3.51 -1.89 -20.02
CA VAL A 161 -2.67 -3.07 -19.76
C VAL A 161 -1.29 -2.96 -20.38
N ASN A 162 -1.17 -2.28 -21.53
CA ASN A 162 0.12 -2.09 -22.19
C ASN A 162 1.00 -1.11 -21.41
N GLY A 163 0.45 0.06 -21.08
CA GLY A 163 1.13 1.07 -20.27
C GLY A 163 1.54 0.52 -18.89
N LEU A 164 0.62 -0.17 -18.22
CA LEU A 164 0.90 -0.85 -16.96
C LEU A 164 1.99 -1.92 -17.13
N GLY A 165 1.96 -2.69 -18.23
CA GLY A 165 2.95 -3.71 -18.54
C GLY A 165 4.36 -3.12 -18.70
N PHE A 166 4.51 -1.98 -19.39
CA PHE A 166 5.78 -1.27 -19.52
C PHE A 166 6.25 -0.70 -18.18
N ALA A 167 5.36 -0.06 -17.42
CA ALA A 167 5.68 0.45 -16.08
C ALA A 167 6.19 -0.67 -15.16
N ARG A 168 5.56 -1.84 -15.18
CA ARG A 168 5.97 -3.01 -14.40
C ARG A 168 7.34 -3.55 -14.82
N ARG A 169 7.66 -3.61 -16.11
CA ARG A 169 8.98 -4.03 -16.61
C ARG A 169 10.07 -3.10 -16.10
N VAL A 170 9.86 -1.78 -16.17
CA VAL A 170 10.81 -0.80 -15.65
C VAL A 170 10.99 -0.98 -14.13
N ALA A 171 9.90 -1.17 -13.38
CA ALA A 171 9.99 -1.47 -11.94
C ALA A 171 10.87 -2.70 -11.66
N HIS A 172 10.69 -3.79 -12.41
CA HIS A 172 11.51 -5.00 -12.24
C HIS A 172 13.00 -4.78 -12.51
N LEU A 173 13.37 -3.91 -13.46
CA LEU A 173 14.76 -3.56 -13.71
C LEU A 173 15.40 -2.82 -12.53
N THR A 174 14.61 -2.03 -11.80
CA THR A 174 15.12 -1.26 -10.64
C THR A 174 15.26 -2.09 -9.35
N TYR A 175 14.66 -3.28 -9.28
CA TYR A 175 14.73 -4.16 -8.10
C TYR A 175 15.94 -5.09 -8.11
N ARG A 176 16.61 -5.20 -9.24
CA ARG A 176 17.75 -6.08 -9.44
C ARG A 176 18.90 -5.28 -10.07
N GLY A 177 19.81 -4.82 -9.24
CA GLY A 177 21.05 -4.19 -9.65
C GLY A 177 22.10 -5.21 -9.98
#